data_8b7547a877407a12104d5f6825315daf
#
_entry.id   8b7547a877407a12104d5f6825315daf
#
_cell.length_a   1.000
_cell.length_b   1.000
_cell.length_c   1.000
_cell.angle_alpha   90.00
_cell.angle_beta   90.00
_cell.angle_gamma   90.00
#
_symmetry.space_group_name_H-M   'P 1'
#
loop_
_entity.id
_entity.type
_entity.pdbx_description
1 polymer ?
#
loop_
_entity_poly.entity_id
_entity_poly.type
_entity_poly.pdbx_seq_one_letter_code
_entity_poly.pdbx_strand_id
1 'polypeptide(L)'
;IEDAQSQLYNLGLYTAEVDGINNDLTKKALKEFQKLAGLVVDGILGPKTKEALAKGEDSYIEITPTEPYTSTGSNGVLTVDLRNYNPNSSCIKGYVNDSQIWVPDPCFYPVFVFRYGQVAQVNSQAELDAYLNQNWSLTEEKTYVSLGPVPTQNYTVGINSPVNGLPMPSGSNNSIVIGVKNDNNVNARPQSGPQNADAVVEVLVEGGMTRFINIFYQSDTVYHGPIRSARPTDPTVLRPLGGVLVASGATGGLIPEIVDMGVPVITDRRPDYFRISSRKAPHNLYADTSKLKSTAIGRGYKTTNNPQPLFPWGEPSLSNWNNNNYLTLTFSGYTSTTWTWNGSKYIRSYYDAYKNQKTDNVHYWADQNGNTGQISTDTVIALFCEPYIHPLQLPSVKTVGEGRAIILHDGKLLDAKWKRGSNLDPFHIVDSNNNILYVPKGKVWISLVPSTKNPSFG
;
A
#
# COMPACT_ATOMS: atom_id res chain seq x y z
N ILE A 1 36.63 -1.08 -1.07
CA ILE A 1 35.35 -1.49 -0.46
C ILE A 1 34.36 -0.33 -0.51
N GLU A 2 34.75 0.87 -0.13
CA GLU A 2 33.90 2.06 -0.14
C GLU A 2 33.26 2.32 -1.51
N ASP A 3 34.04 2.26 -2.60
CA ASP A 3 33.51 2.39 -3.96
C ASP A 3 32.48 1.30 -4.31
N ALA A 4 32.75 0.07 -3.87
CA ALA A 4 31.83 -1.03 -4.09
C ALA A 4 30.54 -0.89 -3.27
N GLN A 5 30.63 -0.44 -2.02
CA GLN A 5 29.47 -0.11 -1.20
C GLN A 5 28.64 1.00 -1.84
N SER A 6 29.30 2.05 -2.36
CA SER A 6 28.63 3.15 -3.08
C SER A 6 27.91 2.66 -4.33
N GLN A 7 28.52 1.78 -5.12
CA GLN A 7 27.89 1.19 -6.31
C GLN A 7 26.73 0.27 -5.93
N LEU A 8 26.91 -0.61 -4.94
CA LEU A 8 25.86 -1.46 -4.41
C LEU A 8 24.69 -0.65 -3.82
N TYR A 9 25.01 0.48 -3.19
CA TYR A 9 24.01 1.42 -2.68
C TYR A 9 23.20 2.05 -3.79
N ASN A 10 23.86 2.49 -4.86
CA ASN A 10 23.19 3.05 -6.04
C ASN A 10 22.30 2.03 -6.78
N LEU A 11 22.66 0.76 -6.72
CA LEU A 11 21.89 -0.37 -7.24
C LEU A 11 20.77 -0.83 -6.27
N GLY A 12 20.65 -0.20 -5.10
CA GLY A 12 19.63 -0.56 -4.10
C GLY A 12 19.93 -1.84 -3.30
N LEU A 13 21.11 -2.43 -3.48
CA LEU A 13 21.52 -3.69 -2.86
C LEU A 13 22.22 -3.52 -1.51
N TYR A 14 22.67 -2.30 -1.19
CA TYR A 14 23.31 -1.95 0.09
C TYR A 14 22.56 -0.81 0.75
N THR A 15 22.16 -0.99 2.01
CA THR A 15 21.27 -0.04 2.72
C THR A 15 21.88 0.60 3.95
N ALA A 16 23.13 0.21 4.30
CA ALA A 16 23.85 0.76 5.42
C ALA A 16 24.67 2.00 5.01
N GLU A 17 25.34 2.63 5.97
CA GLU A 17 26.29 3.72 5.72
C GLU A 17 27.49 3.19 4.92
N VAL A 18 27.94 3.96 3.93
CA VAL A 18 29.13 3.65 3.13
C VAL A 18 30.36 4.01 3.97
N ASP A 19 30.90 3.00 4.67
CA ASP A 19 31.94 3.14 5.70
C ASP A 19 33.31 2.57 5.28
N GLY A 20 33.38 1.96 4.09
CA GLY A 20 34.59 1.30 3.60
C GLY A 20 34.94 -0.04 4.31
N ILE A 21 34.07 -0.52 5.21
CA ILE A 21 34.29 -1.72 6.00
C ILE A 21 33.67 -2.94 5.34
N ASN A 22 34.44 -4.01 5.15
CA ASN A 22 33.93 -5.27 4.60
C ASN A 22 33.26 -6.12 5.69
N ASN A 23 32.14 -5.65 6.19
CA ASN A 23 31.31 -6.32 7.19
C ASN A 23 30.30 -7.31 6.56
N ASP A 24 29.49 -7.96 7.38
CA ASP A 24 28.51 -8.96 6.92
C ASP A 24 27.42 -8.36 6.01
N LEU A 25 27.07 -7.10 6.21
CA LEU A 25 26.11 -6.40 5.34
C LEU A 25 26.70 -6.15 3.96
N THR A 26 27.98 -5.75 3.89
CA THR A 26 28.71 -5.59 2.63
C THR A 26 28.81 -6.91 1.87
N LYS A 27 29.18 -8.01 2.59
CA LYS A 27 29.25 -9.35 1.98
C LYS A 27 27.90 -9.83 1.49
N LYS A 28 26.82 -9.56 2.22
CA LYS A 28 25.45 -9.89 1.80
C LYS A 28 25.09 -9.15 0.51
N ALA A 29 25.31 -7.86 0.44
CA ALA A 29 25.05 -7.06 -0.74
C ALA A 29 25.88 -7.51 -1.95
N LEU A 30 27.13 -7.87 -1.75
CA LEU A 30 27.99 -8.44 -2.79
C LEU A 30 27.43 -9.77 -3.32
N LYS A 31 26.95 -10.66 -2.44
CA LYS A 31 26.32 -11.92 -2.87
C LYS A 31 25.08 -11.71 -3.71
N GLU A 32 24.22 -10.78 -3.30
CA GLU A 32 23.03 -10.44 -4.08
C GLU A 32 23.41 -9.88 -5.47
N PHE A 33 24.37 -8.97 -5.52
CA PHE A 33 24.86 -8.45 -6.80
C PHE A 33 25.49 -9.55 -7.68
N GLN A 34 26.34 -10.39 -7.10
CA GLN A 34 26.98 -11.50 -7.84
C GLN A 34 25.94 -12.46 -8.43
N LYS A 35 24.83 -12.69 -7.72
CA LYS A 35 23.71 -13.48 -8.20
C LYS A 35 23.06 -12.83 -9.41
N LEU A 36 22.76 -11.54 -9.35
CA LEU A 36 22.15 -10.78 -10.46
C LEU A 36 23.07 -10.73 -11.69
N ALA A 37 24.36 -10.61 -11.47
CA ALA A 37 25.38 -10.56 -12.54
C ALA A 37 25.85 -11.95 -13.02
N GLY A 38 25.25 -13.05 -12.56
CA GLY A 38 25.61 -14.41 -12.96
C GLY A 38 27.04 -14.82 -12.57
N LEU A 39 27.59 -14.22 -11.51
CA LEU A 39 28.93 -14.50 -11.01
C LEU A 39 28.90 -15.56 -9.91
N VAL A 40 30.08 -16.07 -9.52
CA VAL A 40 30.22 -16.92 -8.34
C VAL A 40 29.77 -16.14 -7.11
N VAL A 41 28.79 -16.69 -6.37
CA VAL A 41 28.14 -16.05 -5.22
C VAL A 41 28.93 -16.36 -3.94
N ASP A 42 30.10 -15.73 -3.78
CA ASP A 42 31.01 -15.92 -2.64
C ASP A 42 31.05 -14.74 -1.65
N GLY A 43 30.50 -13.60 -2.06
CA GLY A 43 30.54 -12.35 -1.27
C GLY A 43 31.92 -11.69 -1.25
N ILE A 44 32.80 -12.06 -2.17
CA ILE A 44 34.17 -11.53 -2.30
C ILE A 44 34.20 -10.47 -3.41
N LEU A 45 34.77 -9.31 -3.13
CA LEU A 45 34.97 -8.26 -4.13
C LEU A 45 36.20 -8.57 -4.99
N GLY A 46 36.11 -9.64 -5.77
CA GLY A 46 37.15 -10.06 -6.74
C GLY A 46 37.16 -9.21 -8.03
N PRO A 47 38.15 -9.45 -8.93
CA PRO A 47 38.26 -8.66 -10.18
C PRO A 47 37.00 -8.68 -11.04
N LYS A 48 36.40 -9.86 -11.23
CA LYS A 48 35.15 -10.03 -12.01
C LYS A 48 33.97 -9.28 -11.36
N THR A 49 33.86 -9.31 -10.04
CA THR A 49 32.81 -8.60 -9.32
C THR A 49 32.99 -7.07 -9.42
N LYS A 50 34.23 -6.59 -9.37
CA LYS A 50 34.55 -5.17 -9.58
C LYS A 50 34.19 -4.70 -10.99
N GLU A 51 34.58 -5.48 -12.00
CA GLU A 51 34.26 -5.18 -13.41
C GLU A 51 32.75 -5.13 -13.64
N ALA A 52 32.01 -6.09 -13.10
CA ALA A 52 30.56 -6.12 -13.20
C ALA A 52 29.90 -4.94 -12.46
N LEU A 53 30.36 -4.62 -11.25
CA LEU A 53 29.85 -3.47 -10.50
C LEU A 53 30.05 -2.15 -11.26
N ALA A 54 31.17 -2.01 -11.96
CA ALA A 54 31.43 -0.81 -12.77
C ALA A 54 30.44 -0.66 -13.95
N LYS A 55 29.85 -1.76 -14.42
CA LYS A 55 28.79 -1.78 -15.45
C LYS A 55 27.39 -1.57 -14.87
N GLY A 56 27.23 -1.70 -13.57
CA GLY A 56 25.95 -1.58 -12.88
C GLY A 56 24.92 -2.61 -13.34
N GLU A 57 23.69 -2.17 -13.60
CA GLU A 57 22.60 -3.02 -14.09
C GLU A 57 22.87 -3.64 -15.46
N ASP A 58 23.71 -3.03 -16.28
CA ASP A 58 24.13 -3.59 -17.59
C ASP A 58 24.94 -4.90 -17.44
N SER A 59 25.40 -5.22 -16.24
CA SER A 59 26.07 -6.48 -15.93
C SER A 59 25.11 -7.62 -15.57
N TYR A 60 23.83 -7.33 -15.37
CA TYR A 60 22.83 -8.32 -15.03
C TYR A 60 22.60 -9.27 -16.19
N ILE A 61 22.56 -10.59 -15.89
CA ILE A 61 22.20 -11.56 -16.91
C ILE A 61 20.74 -11.36 -17.30
N GLU A 62 20.50 -11.09 -18.59
CA GLU A 62 19.16 -11.15 -19.14
C GLU A 62 18.65 -12.59 -19.03
N ILE A 63 17.77 -12.83 -18.08
CA ILE A 63 17.03 -14.10 -18.03
C ILE A 63 15.97 -13.99 -19.12
N THR A 64 16.31 -14.42 -20.33
CA THR A 64 15.31 -14.63 -21.38
C THR A 64 14.31 -15.63 -20.87
N PRO A 65 13.00 -15.28 -20.77
CA PRO A 65 11.99 -16.23 -20.39
C PRO A 65 11.95 -17.36 -21.44
N THR A 66 12.43 -18.54 -21.09
CA THR A 66 12.02 -19.71 -21.83
C THR A 66 10.52 -19.86 -21.64
N GLU A 67 9.79 -20.02 -22.73
CA GLU A 67 8.33 -20.12 -22.78
C GLU A 67 7.77 -20.89 -21.58
N PRO A 68 6.71 -20.40 -20.92
CA PRO A 68 6.11 -21.09 -19.78
C PRO A 68 5.55 -22.43 -20.28
N TYR A 69 5.98 -23.51 -19.66
CA TYR A 69 5.42 -24.83 -19.92
C TYR A 69 3.99 -24.89 -19.37
N THR A 70 3.02 -24.76 -20.25
CA THR A 70 1.61 -24.95 -19.95
C THR A 70 1.27 -26.43 -20.04
N SER A 71 1.10 -27.11 -18.92
CA SER A 71 0.41 -28.39 -18.91
C SER A 71 -1.08 -28.13 -18.77
N THR A 72 -1.84 -28.32 -19.82
CA THR A 72 -3.30 -28.28 -19.83
C THR A 72 -3.86 -29.56 -19.22
N GLY A 73 -4.07 -29.52 -17.91
CA GLY A 73 -4.97 -30.46 -17.24
C GLY A 73 -6.33 -29.76 -17.09
N SER A 74 -7.39 -30.47 -17.33
CA SER A 74 -8.74 -29.99 -17.55
C SER A 74 -9.49 -29.39 -16.35
N ASN A 75 -8.84 -28.84 -15.32
CA ASN A 75 -9.50 -28.09 -14.23
C ASN A 75 -8.45 -27.35 -13.38
N GLY A 76 -8.15 -26.13 -13.77
CA GLY A 76 -7.34 -25.22 -12.97
C GLY A 76 -5.84 -25.26 -13.31
N VAL A 77 -5.34 -24.16 -13.85
CA VAL A 77 -3.93 -24.01 -14.25
C VAL A 77 -3.09 -23.74 -13.00
N LEU A 78 -2.32 -24.71 -12.55
CA LEU A 78 -1.19 -24.52 -11.66
C LEU A 78 0.03 -24.18 -12.53
N THR A 79 0.42 -22.92 -12.56
CA THR A 79 1.66 -22.50 -13.22
C THR A 79 2.80 -22.68 -12.20
N VAL A 80 3.56 -23.76 -12.35
CA VAL A 80 4.81 -23.95 -11.60
C VAL A 80 5.93 -23.29 -12.41
N ASP A 81 6.56 -22.27 -11.85
CA ASP A 81 7.73 -21.64 -12.46
C ASP A 81 8.96 -22.52 -12.27
N LEU A 82 9.33 -23.27 -13.32
CA LEU A 82 10.49 -24.15 -13.31
C LEU A 82 11.82 -23.44 -13.61
N ARG A 83 11.87 -22.12 -13.66
CA ARG A 83 13.08 -21.34 -13.99
C ARG A 83 14.28 -21.58 -13.09
N ASN A 84 14.08 -22.15 -11.91
CA ASN A 84 15.14 -22.53 -10.95
C ASN A 84 15.34 -24.05 -10.80
N TYR A 85 14.82 -24.84 -11.73
CA TYR A 85 15.00 -26.28 -11.70
C TYR A 85 16.45 -26.64 -12.00
N ASN A 86 17.12 -27.35 -11.06
CA ASN A 86 18.44 -27.95 -11.30
C ASN A 86 18.26 -29.35 -11.82
N PRO A 87 18.45 -29.62 -13.13
CA PRO A 87 18.26 -30.91 -13.71
C PRO A 87 19.29 -32.00 -13.25
N ASN A 88 20.35 -31.54 -12.55
CA ASN A 88 21.40 -32.43 -12.03
C ASN A 88 21.21 -32.80 -10.55
N SER A 89 20.12 -32.37 -9.91
CA SER A 89 19.83 -32.83 -8.55
C SER A 89 19.33 -34.28 -8.61
N SER A 90 19.82 -35.12 -7.70
CA SER A 90 19.34 -36.49 -7.52
C SER A 90 17.92 -36.60 -6.96
N CYS A 91 17.18 -35.52 -6.96
CA CYS A 91 15.91 -35.36 -6.33
C CYS A 91 14.75 -35.70 -7.24
N ILE A 92 13.77 -36.40 -6.71
CA ILE A 92 12.54 -36.79 -7.42
C ILE A 92 11.66 -35.55 -7.64
N LYS A 93 11.09 -35.41 -8.82
CA LYS A 93 10.16 -34.31 -9.15
C LYS A 93 8.97 -34.35 -8.21
N GLY A 94 8.62 -33.19 -7.62
CA GLY A 94 7.35 -33.01 -6.92
C GLY A 94 6.17 -33.36 -7.83
N TYR A 95 5.11 -33.86 -7.28
CA TYR A 95 3.90 -34.26 -8.02
C TYR A 95 2.66 -33.71 -7.33
N VAL A 96 1.63 -33.51 -8.12
CA VAL A 96 0.30 -33.25 -7.61
C VAL A 96 -0.30 -34.59 -7.22
N ASN A 97 -0.68 -34.79 -5.96
CA ASN A 97 -1.33 -36.02 -5.52
C ASN A 97 -2.75 -36.14 -6.12
N ASP A 98 -3.38 -37.31 -5.96
CA ASP A 98 -4.74 -37.58 -6.47
C ASP A 98 -5.82 -36.61 -5.95
N SER A 99 -5.52 -35.85 -4.91
CA SER A 99 -6.38 -34.78 -4.37
C SER A 99 -6.07 -33.40 -4.95
N GLN A 100 -5.18 -33.31 -5.95
CA GLN A 100 -4.67 -32.07 -6.55
C GLN A 100 -3.96 -31.14 -5.55
N ILE A 101 -3.49 -31.65 -4.44
CA ILE A 101 -2.69 -30.92 -3.47
C ILE A 101 -1.23 -31.09 -3.86
N TRP A 102 -0.56 -29.97 -4.12
CA TRP A 102 0.87 -29.98 -4.36
C TRP A 102 1.62 -30.27 -3.06
N VAL A 103 2.44 -31.33 -3.06
CA VAL A 103 3.29 -31.70 -1.91
C VAL A 103 4.72 -31.30 -2.25
N PRO A 104 5.32 -30.35 -1.53
CA PRO A 104 6.70 -29.98 -1.79
C PRO A 104 7.64 -31.12 -1.44
N ASP A 105 8.43 -31.59 -2.42
CA ASP A 105 9.59 -32.40 -2.19
C ASP A 105 10.71 -31.51 -1.60
N PRO A 106 11.44 -31.92 -0.54
CA PRO A 106 12.56 -31.16 0.02
C PRO A 106 13.67 -30.79 -0.98
N CYS A 107 13.65 -31.41 -2.15
CA CYS A 107 14.54 -31.12 -3.25
C CYS A 107 14.05 -30.01 -4.19
N PHE A 108 12.86 -29.49 -3.98
CA PHE A 108 12.17 -28.54 -4.87
C PHE A 108 12.39 -27.09 -4.49
N TYR A 109 13.33 -26.85 -3.62
CA TYR A 109 13.64 -25.47 -3.29
C TYR A 109 14.52 -24.82 -4.36
N PRO A 110 14.25 -23.53 -4.68
CA PRO A 110 13.28 -22.65 -4.03
C PRO A 110 11.82 -22.89 -4.45
N VAL A 111 10.89 -22.79 -3.50
CA VAL A 111 9.46 -22.69 -3.77
C VAL A 111 8.97 -21.29 -3.46
N PHE A 112 7.85 -20.91 -4.05
CA PHE A 112 7.21 -19.63 -3.75
C PHE A 112 6.00 -19.85 -2.85
N VAL A 113 5.86 -18.97 -1.86
CA VAL A 113 4.70 -18.89 -0.99
C VAL A 113 4.01 -17.54 -1.16
N PHE A 114 2.71 -17.52 -0.99
CA PHE A 114 1.86 -16.38 -1.31
C PHE A 114 1.03 -15.99 -0.10
N ARG A 115 0.87 -14.68 0.11
CA ARG A 115 0.02 -14.15 1.14
C ARG A 115 -0.43 -12.74 0.76
N TYR A 116 -1.73 -12.52 0.63
CA TYR A 116 -2.31 -11.19 0.34
C TYR A 116 -1.68 -10.46 -0.85
N GLY A 117 -1.38 -11.19 -1.93
CA GLY A 117 -0.69 -10.65 -3.10
C GLY A 117 0.82 -10.46 -2.94
N GLN A 118 1.39 -10.86 -1.80
CA GLN A 118 2.83 -10.96 -1.59
C GLN A 118 3.34 -12.31 -2.07
N VAL A 119 4.56 -12.32 -2.57
CA VAL A 119 5.27 -13.53 -2.97
C VAL A 119 6.61 -13.56 -2.21
N ALA A 120 6.87 -14.66 -1.53
CA ALA A 120 8.18 -14.89 -0.91
C ALA A 120 8.82 -16.16 -1.48
N GLN A 121 10.12 -16.10 -1.76
CA GLN A 121 10.90 -17.26 -2.13
C GLN A 121 11.37 -17.96 -0.85
N VAL A 122 11.14 -19.27 -0.80
CA VAL A 122 11.48 -20.15 0.32
C VAL A 122 12.49 -21.17 -0.15
N ASN A 123 13.60 -21.31 0.55
CA ASN A 123 14.75 -22.10 0.10
C ASN A 123 14.98 -23.39 0.93
N SER A 124 14.14 -23.64 1.92
CA SER A 124 14.23 -24.81 2.78
C SER A 124 12.87 -25.20 3.38
N GLN A 125 12.74 -26.46 3.84
CA GLN A 125 11.55 -26.94 4.52
C GLN A 125 11.27 -26.14 5.80
N ALA A 126 12.31 -25.79 6.57
CA ALA A 126 12.16 -25.02 7.80
C ALA A 126 11.61 -23.59 7.54
N GLU A 127 12.05 -22.94 6.46
CA GLU A 127 11.49 -21.67 6.03
C GLU A 127 10.04 -21.83 5.56
N LEU A 128 9.74 -22.89 4.79
CA LEU A 128 8.38 -23.16 4.34
C LEU A 128 7.43 -23.33 5.54
N ASP A 129 7.81 -24.15 6.51
CA ASP A 129 7.01 -24.36 7.72
C ASP A 129 6.80 -23.06 8.49
N ALA A 130 7.81 -22.21 8.58
CA ALA A 130 7.72 -20.90 9.22
C ALA A 130 6.74 -19.98 8.48
N TYR A 131 6.73 -20.00 7.16
CA TYR A 131 5.79 -19.20 6.35
C TYR A 131 4.36 -19.78 6.43
N LEU A 132 4.18 -21.08 6.33
CA LEU A 132 2.86 -21.73 6.45
C LEU A 132 2.24 -21.49 7.83
N ASN A 133 3.04 -21.54 8.91
CA ASN A 133 2.60 -21.21 10.27
C ASN A 133 2.17 -19.73 10.44
N GLN A 134 2.58 -18.86 9.51
CA GLN A 134 2.19 -17.46 9.44
C GLN A 134 1.03 -17.23 8.44
N ASN A 135 0.29 -18.27 8.06
CA ASN A 135 -0.79 -18.24 7.08
C ASN A 135 -0.36 -17.82 5.66
N TRP A 136 0.86 -18.14 5.24
CA TRP A 136 1.23 -18.12 3.84
C TRP A 136 0.77 -19.41 3.17
N SER A 137 0.50 -19.37 1.87
CA SER A 137 0.01 -20.49 1.09
C SER A 137 0.98 -20.84 -0.03
N LEU A 138 1.10 -22.13 -0.37
CA LEU A 138 1.82 -22.60 -1.55
C LEU A 138 1.07 -22.30 -2.86
N THR A 139 -0.20 -21.99 -2.76
CA THR A 139 -1.01 -21.51 -3.88
C THR A 139 -1.18 -20.01 -3.77
N GLU A 140 -1.01 -19.31 -4.89
CA GLU A 140 -1.45 -17.92 -4.96
C GLU A 140 -2.93 -17.90 -4.56
N GLU A 141 -3.24 -17.36 -3.38
CA GLU A 141 -4.62 -17.16 -2.97
C GLU A 141 -5.25 -16.14 -3.93
N LYS A 142 -5.68 -16.64 -5.06
CA LYS A 142 -6.80 -16.03 -5.76
C LYS A 142 -8.03 -16.37 -4.92
N THR A 143 -8.22 -15.66 -3.82
CA THR A 143 -9.52 -15.57 -3.20
C THR A 143 -10.39 -14.85 -4.21
N TYR A 144 -10.90 -15.62 -5.19
CA TYR A 144 -11.97 -15.16 -6.03
C TYR A 144 -13.19 -15.03 -5.12
N VAL A 145 -13.27 -13.91 -4.45
CA VAL A 145 -14.57 -13.45 -4.00
C VAL A 145 -15.36 -13.36 -5.30
N SER A 146 -16.35 -14.24 -5.48
CA SER A 146 -17.21 -14.20 -6.65
C SER A 146 -17.89 -12.83 -6.65
N LEU A 147 -17.23 -11.90 -7.32
CA LEU A 147 -17.86 -10.65 -7.70
C LEU A 147 -18.89 -11.10 -8.74
N GLY A 148 -20.15 -10.81 -8.51
CA GLY A 148 -21.16 -10.91 -9.56
C GLY A 148 -20.67 -10.20 -10.82
N PRO A 149 -21.37 -10.29 -11.97
CA PRO A 149 -20.90 -9.66 -13.20
C PRO A 149 -20.59 -8.19 -12.91
N VAL A 150 -19.30 -7.86 -12.98
CA VAL A 150 -18.83 -6.47 -12.82
C VAL A 150 -19.45 -5.72 -13.99
N PRO A 151 -20.25 -4.68 -13.76
CA PRO A 151 -20.67 -3.81 -14.84
C PRO A 151 -19.40 -3.35 -15.53
N THR A 152 -19.28 -3.57 -16.82
CA THR A 152 -18.20 -3.06 -17.64
C THR A 152 -18.29 -1.53 -17.60
N GLN A 153 -17.69 -0.93 -16.59
CA GLN A 153 -17.44 0.50 -16.65
C GLN A 153 -16.37 0.69 -17.69
N ASN A 154 -16.73 1.36 -18.78
CA ASN A 154 -15.77 1.96 -19.68
C ASN A 154 -15.07 3.08 -18.92
N TYR A 155 -14.11 2.69 -18.06
CA TYR A 155 -13.24 3.62 -17.38
C TYR A 155 -12.28 4.18 -18.41
N THR A 156 -12.60 5.35 -18.94
CA THR A 156 -11.75 5.99 -19.94
C THR A 156 -10.60 6.66 -19.19
N VAL A 157 -9.43 6.05 -19.26
CA VAL A 157 -8.18 6.62 -18.73
C VAL A 157 -8.05 8.06 -19.24
N GLY A 158 -7.86 9.01 -18.33
CA GLY A 158 -7.64 10.42 -18.65
C GLY A 158 -8.89 11.31 -18.70
N ILE A 159 -10.10 10.77 -18.52
CA ILE A 159 -11.31 11.58 -18.39
C ILE A 159 -11.66 11.84 -16.93
N ASN A 160 -11.59 10.81 -16.08
CA ASN A 160 -11.91 10.90 -14.66
C ASN A 160 -10.75 10.40 -13.79
N SER A 161 -10.60 11.01 -12.63
CA SER A 161 -9.60 10.62 -11.64
C SER A 161 -9.91 9.22 -11.08
N PRO A 162 -8.94 8.28 -11.07
CA PRO A 162 -9.09 6.98 -10.42
C PRO A 162 -9.19 7.11 -8.89
N VAL A 163 -8.79 8.24 -8.34
CA VAL A 163 -8.73 8.47 -6.89
C VAL A 163 -10.10 8.87 -6.33
N ASN A 164 -10.86 9.72 -7.04
CA ASN A 164 -12.08 10.34 -6.53
C ASN A 164 -13.20 10.49 -7.57
N GLY A 165 -12.99 9.99 -8.80
CA GLY A 165 -14.00 10.03 -9.87
C GLY A 165 -14.26 11.39 -10.51
N LEU A 166 -13.61 12.47 -10.04
CA LEU A 166 -13.80 13.80 -10.62
C LEU A 166 -13.16 13.92 -12.01
N PRO A 167 -13.70 14.78 -12.89
CA PRO A 167 -13.09 15.03 -14.19
C PRO A 167 -11.63 15.46 -14.08
N MET A 168 -10.80 14.91 -14.96
CA MET A 168 -9.39 15.28 -15.07
C MET A 168 -9.25 16.53 -15.94
N PRO A 169 -8.36 17.48 -15.59
CA PRO A 169 -8.00 18.56 -16.48
C PRO A 169 -7.44 18.02 -17.81
N SER A 170 -7.73 18.70 -18.91
CA SER A 170 -7.22 18.33 -20.24
C SER A 170 -5.69 18.30 -20.21
N GLY A 171 -5.09 17.21 -20.71
CA GLY A 171 -3.62 17.04 -20.75
C GLY A 171 -2.98 16.47 -19.49
N SER A 172 -3.75 16.12 -18.45
CA SER A 172 -3.22 15.59 -17.17
C SER A 172 -2.83 14.11 -17.17
N ASN A 173 -2.85 13.45 -18.32
CA ASN A 173 -2.57 11.99 -18.47
C ASN A 173 -1.16 11.54 -18.00
N ASN A 174 -0.27 12.49 -17.67
CA ASN A 174 1.09 12.21 -17.21
C ASN A 174 1.28 12.45 -15.70
N SER A 175 0.21 12.72 -14.95
CA SER A 175 0.31 12.89 -13.51
C SER A 175 0.59 11.57 -12.82
N ILE A 176 1.48 11.58 -11.82
CA ILE A 176 1.75 10.43 -10.98
C ILE A 176 0.90 10.51 -9.69
N VAL A 177 0.35 9.38 -9.27
CA VAL A 177 -0.32 9.28 -7.97
C VAL A 177 0.74 9.14 -6.89
N ILE A 178 0.70 9.99 -5.88
CA ILE A 178 1.48 9.81 -4.65
C ILE A 178 0.57 9.69 -3.44
N GLY A 179 0.89 8.76 -2.55
CA GLY A 179 0.25 8.61 -1.23
C GLY A 179 1.24 9.00 -0.14
N VAL A 180 0.97 10.12 0.54
CA VAL A 180 1.88 10.64 1.56
C VAL A 180 1.42 10.22 2.95
N LYS A 181 2.26 9.52 3.69
CA LYS A 181 1.96 9.05 5.05
C LYS A 181 2.00 10.19 6.04
N ASN A 182 0.86 10.51 6.64
CA ASN A 182 0.69 11.64 7.55
C ASN A 182 0.45 11.17 8.99
N ASP A 183 1.08 11.83 9.95
CA ASP A 183 0.93 11.56 11.37
C ASP A 183 -0.44 12.02 11.88
N ASN A 184 -1.04 11.25 12.78
CA ASN A 184 -2.24 11.64 13.50
C ASN A 184 -2.08 11.60 15.03
N ASN A 185 -0.84 11.57 15.50
CA ASN A 185 -0.56 11.75 16.92
C ASN A 185 -1.06 13.13 17.38
N VAL A 186 -1.45 13.24 18.62
CA VAL A 186 -1.93 14.51 19.20
C VAL A 186 -0.92 15.65 19.07
N ASN A 187 0.39 15.37 19.10
CA ASN A 187 1.45 16.37 18.92
C ASN A 187 1.66 16.76 17.43
N ALA A 188 1.05 16.02 16.51
CA ALA A 188 1.08 16.30 15.07
C ALA A 188 -0.09 17.21 14.61
N ARG A 189 -1.06 17.43 15.47
CA ARG A 189 -2.25 18.24 15.15
C ARG A 189 -2.05 19.72 15.47
N PRO A 190 -2.63 20.64 14.68
CA PRO A 190 -3.31 20.41 13.41
C PRO A 190 -2.33 19.96 12.32
N GLN A 191 -2.77 19.04 11.44
CA GLN A 191 -1.97 18.64 10.29
C GLN A 191 -2.11 19.66 9.16
N SER A 192 -1.19 19.57 8.19
CA SER A 192 -1.25 20.33 6.95
C SER A 192 -1.35 19.38 5.76
N GLY A 193 -2.17 19.71 4.77
CA GLY A 193 -2.29 18.95 3.53
C GLY A 193 -3.52 18.04 3.40
N PRO A 194 -4.14 17.47 4.46
CA PRO A 194 -5.35 16.66 4.28
C PRO A 194 -6.51 17.41 3.59
N GLN A 195 -6.59 18.72 3.82
CA GLN A 195 -7.59 19.59 3.18
C GLN A 195 -7.40 19.75 1.66
N ASN A 196 -6.18 19.48 1.16
CA ASN A 196 -5.83 19.59 -0.26
C ASN A 196 -5.84 18.23 -0.97
N ALA A 197 -5.78 17.11 -0.23
CA ALA A 197 -5.72 15.77 -0.81
C ALA A 197 -6.99 15.43 -1.61
N ASP A 198 -6.82 14.69 -2.70
CA ASP A 198 -7.93 14.16 -3.52
C ASP A 198 -8.71 13.09 -2.77
N ALA A 199 -8.00 12.27 -1.99
CA ALA A 199 -8.56 11.31 -1.04
C ALA A 199 -7.67 11.19 0.19
N VAL A 200 -8.26 10.82 1.32
CA VAL A 200 -7.54 10.48 2.56
C VAL A 200 -7.95 9.09 3.01
N VAL A 201 -6.97 8.23 3.29
CA VAL A 201 -7.22 6.89 3.86
C VAL A 201 -6.70 6.86 5.29
N GLU A 202 -7.57 6.57 6.24
CA GLU A 202 -7.25 6.46 7.67
C GLU A 202 -7.10 5.00 8.07
N VAL A 203 -5.98 4.67 8.69
CA VAL A 203 -5.63 3.30 9.09
C VAL A 203 -5.16 3.24 10.54
N LEU A 204 -5.52 2.16 11.24
CA LEU A 204 -5.00 1.87 12.59
C LEU A 204 -3.51 1.57 12.53
N VAL A 205 -2.76 2.09 13.50
CA VAL A 205 -1.33 1.85 13.69
C VAL A 205 -1.04 1.51 15.17
N GLU A 206 0.23 1.41 15.52
CA GLU A 206 0.69 1.09 16.88
C GLU A 206 0.16 2.06 17.92
N GLY A 207 0.06 1.59 19.16
CA GLY A 207 -0.45 2.37 20.27
C GLY A 207 -1.95 2.66 20.19
N GLY A 208 -2.69 1.99 19.31
CA GLY A 208 -4.11 2.24 19.11
C GLY A 208 -4.44 3.58 18.45
N MET A 209 -3.44 4.25 17.87
CA MET A 209 -3.58 5.49 17.10
C MET A 209 -3.93 5.20 15.64
N THR A 210 -4.32 6.22 14.89
CA THR A 210 -4.44 6.13 13.43
C THR A 210 -3.37 6.98 12.75
N ARG A 211 -3.13 6.72 11.48
CA ARG A 211 -2.39 7.58 10.54
C ARG A 211 -3.16 7.70 9.26
N PHE A 212 -2.81 8.72 8.46
CA PHE A 212 -3.43 8.96 7.18
C PHE A 212 -2.49 8.64 6.04
N ILE A 213 -3.06 8.20 4.92
CA ILE A 213 -2.43 8.22 3.61
C ILE A 213 -3.18 9.28 2.83
N ASN A 214 -2.56 10.44 2.64
CA ASN A 214 -3.14 11.51 1.83
C ASN A 214 -2.74 11.30 0.38
N ILE A 215 -3.71 11.09 -0.49
CA ILE A 215 -3.50 10.75 -1.90
C ILE A 215 -3.63 12.03 -2.72
N PHE A 216 -2.59 12.30 -3.51
CA PHE A 216 -2.51 13.43 -4.42
C PHE A 216 -2.32 12.93 -5.84
N TYR A 217 -3.23 13.28 -6.72
CA TYR A 217 -3.17 13.01 -8.14
C TYR A 217 -3.39 14.29 -8.95
N GLN A 218 -4.59 14.88 -8.84
CA GLN A 218 -4.94 16.14 -9.46
C GLN A 218 -4.47 17.34 -8.66
N SER A 219 -4.48 17.20 -7.33
CA SER A 219 -4.14 18.26 -6.38
C SER A 219 -2.68 18.20 -5.95
N ASP A 220 -2.19 19.30 -5.41
CA ASP A 220 -0.90 19.45 -4.77
C ASP A 220 -0.94 20.40 -3.58
N THR A 221 0.08 20.35 -2.75
CA THR A 221 0.33 21.34 -1.69
C THR A 221 1.82 21.48 -1.43
N VAL A 222 2.27 22.70 -1.23
CA VAL A 222 3.67 23.00 -0.92
C VAL A 222 4.04 22.71 0.54
N TYR A 223 3.02 22.44 1.38
CA TYR A 223 3.20 22.31 2.82
C TYR A 223 2.36 21.13 3.36
N HIS A 224 2.88 19.92 3.23
CA HIS A 224 2.23 18.70 3.70
C HIS A 224 2.99 18.06 4.85
N GLY A 225 2.29 17.79 5.94
CA GLY A 225 2.88 17.08 7.09
C GLY A 225 2.05 17.15 8.37
N PRO A 226 2.59 16.61 9.47
CA PRO A 226 3.89 15.92 9.59
C PRO A 226 3.88 14.53 8.89
N ILE A 227 4.97 14.21 8.18
CA ILE A 227 5.13 12.94 7.50
C ILE A 227 5.66 11.88 8.47
N ARG A 228 5.20 10.64 8.32
CA ARG A 228 5.53 9.52 9.22
C ARG A 228 5.85 8.24 8.48
N SER A 229 6.23 7.23 9.25
CA SER A 229 6.66 5.93 8.74
C SER A 229 5.53 5.14 8.10
N ALA A 230 5.87 4.41 7.05
CA ALA A 230 5.00 3.48 6.35
C ALA A 230 4.51 2.32 7.24
N ARG A 231 3.39 1.72 6.84
CA ARG A 231 2.78 0.55 7.50
C ARG A 231 2.35 -0.48 6.45
N PRO A 232 2.19 -1.76 6.84
CA PRO A 232 1.89 -2.84 5.89
C PRO A 232 0.61 -2.64 5.08
N THR A 233 -0.38 -1.92 5.60
CA THR A 233 -1.63 -1.62 4.88
C THR A 233 -1.43 -0.58 3.77
N ASP A 234 -0.42 0.29 3.84
CA ASP A 234 -0.27 1.42 2.92
C ASP A 234 -0.13 1.01 1.45
N PRO A 235 0.73 0.03 1.09
CA PRO A 235 0.87 -0.38 -0.30
C PRO A 235 -0.41 -1.00 -0.87
N THR A 236 -1.21 -1.66 -0.05
CA THR A 236 -2.44 -2.31 -0.53
C THR A 236 -3.48 -1.31 -1.05
N VAL A 237 -3.43 -0.06 -0.56
CA VAL A 237 -4.28 1.04 -1.02
C VAL A 237 -3.75 1.67 -2.31
N LEU A 238 -2.43 1.81 -2.43
CA LEU A 238 -1.80 2.51 -3.55
C LEU A 238 -1.59 1.62 -4.79
N ARG A 239 -1.54 0.31 -4.59
CA ARG A 239 -1.25 -0.65 -5.65
C ARG A 239 -2.18 -0.56 -6.86
N PRO A 240 -3.52 -0.51 -6.73
CA PRO A 240 -4.42 -0.42 -7.89
C PRO A 240 -4.22 0.88 -8.67
N LEU A 241 -3.84 1.94 -8.00
CA LEU A 241 -3.58 3.24 -8.60
C LEU A 241 -2.23 3.32 -9.32
N GLY A 242 -1.35 2.31 -9.18
CA GLY A 242 0.05 2.43 -9.59
C GLY A 242 0.78 3.56 -8.87
N GLY A 243 0.35 3.86 -7.64
CA GLY A 243 0.82 5.01 -6.88
C GLY A 243 2.18 4.78 -6.21
N VAL A 244 2.86 5.87 -5.87
CA VAL A 244 4.12 5.90 -5.11
C VAL A 244 3.84 6.23 -3.67
N LEU A 245 4.40 5.46 -2.74
CA LEU A 245 4.29 5.75 -1.31
C LEU A 245 5.40 6.73 -0.87
N VAL A 246 5.00 7.78 -0.16
CA VAL A 246 5.90 8.76 0.45
C VAL A 246 5.83 8.63 1.97
N ALA A 247 6.96 8.37 2.61
CA ALA A 247 7.03 8.14 4.05
C ALA A 247 8.38 8.60 4.62
N SER A 248 8.47 8.78 5.93
CA SER A 248 9.72 9.11 6.62
C SER A 248 10.60 7.89 6.92
N GLY A 249 10.33 6.77 6.27
CA GLY A 249 10.95 5.48 6.56
C GLY A 249 9.92 4.44 7.00
N ALA A 250 10.38 3.33 7.56
CA ALA A 250 9.54 2.27 8.12
C ALA A 250 10.31 1.46 9.16
N THR A 251 9.64 0.57 9.89
CA THR A 251 10.27 -0.48 10.70
C THR A 251 11.06 -1.41 9.78
N GLY A 252 12.22 -1.88 10.25
CA GLY A 252 13.17 -2.62 9.43
C GLY A 252 12.57 -3.74 8.60
N GLY A 253 12.95 -3.83 7.32
CA GLY A 253 12.47 -4.83 6.36
C GLY A 253 11.16 -4.48 5.62
N LEU A 254 10.37 -3.52 6.11
CA LEU A 254 9.07 -3.23 5.51
C LEU A 254 9.17 -2.49 4.16
N ILE A 255 10.17 -1.62 3.95
CA ILE A 255 10.29 -0.90 2.67
C ILE A 255 10.58 -1.85 1.51
N PRO A 256 11.54 -2.77 1.60
CA PRO A 256 11.72 -3.81 0.58
C PRO A 256 10.42 -4.59 0.29
N GLU A 257 9.69 -5.00 1.32
CA GLU A 257 8.41 -5.70 1.17
C GLU A 257 7.38 -4.87 0.39
N ILE A 258 7.27 -3.57 0.68
CA ILE A 258 6.39 -2.65 -0.05
C ILE A 258 6.79 -2.54 -1.53
N VAL A 259 8.09 -2.45 -1.80
CA VAL A 259 8.62 -2.40 -3.18
C VAL A 259 8.35 -3.71 -3.91
N ASP A 260 8.54 -4.86 -3.27
CA ASP A 260 8.24 -6.19 -3.82
C ASP A 260 6.75 -6.35 -4.13
N MET A 261 5.88 -5.68 -3.38
CA MET A 261 4.45 -5.57 -3.72
C MET A 261 4.19 -4.69 -4.96
N GLY A 262 5.22 -4.10 -5.57
CA GLY A 262 5.15 -3.22 -6.75
C GLY A 262 4.65 -1.81 -6.44
N VAL A 263 4.91 -1.31 -5.23
CA VAL A 263 4.65 0.08 -4.83
C VAL A 263 6.00 0.77 -4.57
N PRO A 264 6.45 1.66 -5.46
CA PRO A 264 7.68 2.42 -5.24
C PRO A 264 7.58 3.28 -3.99
N VAL A 265 8.71 3.50 -3.30
CA VAL A 265 8.75 4.26 -2.05
C VAL A 265 9.74 5.42 -2.14
N ILE A 266 9.30 6.60 -1.74
CA ILE A 266 10.17 7.76 -1.48
C ILE A 266 10.25 7.95 0.03
N THR A 267 11.47 7.93 0.57
CA THR A 267 11.74 8.15 1.99
C THR A 267 12.38 9.53 2.22
N ASP A 268 12.52 9.92 3.49
CA ASP A 268 13.11 11.20 3.94
C ASP A 268 14.51 11.42 3.36
N ARG A 269 14.60 12.05 2.22
CA ARG A 269 15.84 12.50 1.58
C ARG A 269 15.67 13.92 1.04
N ARG A 270 16.59 14.80 1.39
CA ARG A 270 16.65 16.15 0.84
C ARG A 270 16.85 16.12 -0.68
N PRO A 271 16.31 17.09 -1.45
CA PRO A 271 15.70 18.35 -1.02
C PRO A 271 14.18 18.32 -0.87
N ASP A 272 13.49 17.20 -1.11
CA ASP A 272 12.03 17.15 -1.20
C ASP A 272 11.35 17.34 0.15
N TYR A 273 12.06 17.00 1.23
CA TYR A 273 11.59 17.11 2.59
C TYR A 273 12.26 18.27 3.32
N PHE A 274 11.52 18.87 4.25
CA PHE A 274 12.05 19.90 5.15
C PHE A 274 11.47 19.74 6.54
N ARG A 275 12.19 20.26 7.55
CA ARG A 275 11.70 20.27 8.93
C ARG A 275 11.31 21.67 9.34
N ILE A 276 10.15 21.79 9.98
CA ILE A 276 9.69 23.05 10.55
C ILE A 276 10.20 23.20 11.97
N SER A 277 10.54 24.44 12.36
CA SER A 277 11.09 24.77 13.70
C SER A 277 9.99 24.91 14.77
N SER A 278 8.75 25.19 14.35
CA SER A 278 7.61 25.35 15.27
C SER A 278 7.17 24.08 15.97
N ARG A 279 7.71 22.91 15.56
CA ARG A 279 7.44 21.61 16.17
C ARG A 279 8.73 20.85 16.43
N LYS A 280 8.68 19.94 17.40
CA LYS A 280 9.79 19.03 17.72
C LYS A 280 9.71 17.76 16.87
N ALA A 281 10.87 17.18 16.53
CA ALA A 281 10.93 15.85 15.98
C ALA A 281 10.25 14.84 16.94
N PRO A 282 9.55 13.83 16.45
CA PRO A 282 9.39 13.41 15.05
C PRO A 282 8.17 14.03 14.35
N HIS A 283 7.50 15.04 14.91
CA HIS A 283 6.25 15.61 14.43
C HIS A 283 6.45 16.89 13.58
N ASN A 284 7.59 17.03 12.93
CA ASN A 284 8.00 18.26 12.23
C ASN A 284 8.54 18.06 10.82
N LEU A 285 8.39 16.85 10.24
CA LEU A 285 8.83 16.57 8.88
C LEU A 285 7.72 16.89 7.89
N TYR A 286 8.02 17.74 6.91
CA TYR A 286 7.09 18.24 5.90
C TYR A 286 7.67 18.07 4.50
N ALA A 287 6.83 18.15 3.48
CA ALA A 287 7.25 18.14 2.09
C ALA A 287 6.31 18.96 1.20
N ASP A 288 6.82 19.30 0.01
CA ASP A 288 6.08 19.82 -1.12
C ASP A 288 5.67 18.66 -2.03
N THR A 289 4.38 18.42 -2.19
CA THR A 289 3.87 17.27 -2.95
C THR A 289 4.16 17.38 -4.45
N SER A 290 4.25 18.59 -5.00
CA SER A 290 4.61 18.82 -6.41
C SER A 290 6.06 18.42 -6.69
N LYS A 291 6.97 18.72 -5.74
CA LYS A 291 8.38 18.28 -5.81
C LYS A 291 8.50 16.76 -5.67
N LEU A 292 7.73 16.16 -4.76
CA LEU A 292 7.70 14.71 -4.60
C LEU A 292 7.23 14.00 -5.88
N LYS A 293 6.20 14.53 -6.58
CA LYS A 293 5.78 14.03 -7.88
C LYS A 293 6.89 14.17 -8.92
N SER A 294 7.56 15.34 -8.97
CA SER A 294 8.69 15.57 -9.88
C SER A 294 9.85 14.59 -9.60
N THR A 295 10.15 14.33 -8.33
CA THR A 295 11.15 13.34 -7.93
C THR A 295 10.76 11.93 -8.33
N ALA A 296 9.49 11.55 -8.14
CA ALA A 296 8.98 10.25 -8.57
C ALA A 296 9.13 10.05 -10.09
N ILE A 297 8.76 11.06 -10.88
CA ILE A 297 8.91 11.05 -12.33
C ILE A 297 10.39 10.97 -12.73
N GLY A 298 11.24 11.76 -12.08
CA GLY A 298 12.69 11.77 -12.33
C GLY A 298 13.39 10.44 -12.00
N ARG A 299 12.80 9.62 -11.11
CA ARG A 299 13.25 8.25 -10.82
C ARG A 299 12.67 7.21 -11.77
N GLY A 300 11.93 7.63 -12.79
CA GLY A 300 11.27 6.72 -13.73
C GLY A 300 10.03 6.02 -13.18
N TYR A 301 9.57 6.40 -11.98
CA TYR A 301 8.30 5.86 -11.48
C TYR A 301 7.16 6.39 -12.34
N LYS A 302 6.32 5.49 -12.79
CA LYS A 302 5.18 5.82 -13.65
C LYS A 302 3.90 5.33 -12.98
N THR A 303 2.83 6.10 -13.13
CA THR A 303 1.49 5.52 -13.02
C THR A 303 1.40 4.40 -14.04
N THR A 304 0.79 3.29 -13.67
CA THR A 304 0.52 2.21 -14.65
C THR A 304 -0.25 2.79 -15.84
N ASN A 305 -0.06 2.23 -17.03
CA ASN A 305 -0.79 2.66 -18.22
C ASN A 305 -2.32 2.54 -18.08
N ASN A 306 -2.79 1.86 -17.04
CA ASN A 306 -4.20 1.64 -16.76
C ASN A 306 -4.42 1.53 -15.23
N PRO A 307 -4.36 2.63 -14.47
CA PRO A 307 -4.63 2.61 -13.05
C PRO A 307 -6.07 2.17 -12.81
N GLN A 308 -6.27 1.22 -11.91
CA GLN A 308 -7.61 0.87 -11.45
C GLN A 308 -8.10 1.91 -10.45
N PRO A 309 -9.37 2.33 -10.49
CA PRO A 309 -9.91 3.27 -9.53
C PRO A 309 -9.96 2.66 -8.13
N LEU A 310 -9.96 3.49 -7.08
CA LEU A 310 -10.16 3.01 -5.70
C LEU A 310 -11.53 2.36 -5.53
N PHE A 311 -12.55 2.95 -6.17
CA PHE A 311 -13.94 2.47 -6.17
C PHE A 311 -14.56 2.65 -7.56
N PRO A 312 -15.66 1.95 -7.87
CA PRO A 312 -16.50 2.28 -9.03
C PRO A 312 -17.18 3.63 -8.80
N TRP A 313 -16.55 4.72 -9.27
CA TRP A 313 -17.05 6.07 -9.09
C TRP A 313 -18.24 6.37 -9.99
N GLY A 314 -19.29 7.01 -9.48
CA GLY A 314 -20.46 7.36 -10.25
C GLY A 314 -21.41 8.30 -9.50
N GLU A 315 -22.62 8.37 -10.02
CA GLU A 315 -23.74 9.15 -9.42
C GLU A 315 -24.81 8.16 -8.97
N PRO A 316 -24.72 7.60 -7.75
CA PRO A 316 -25.74 6.66 -7.27
C PRO A 316 -27.06 7.40 -6.99
N SER A 317 -28.19 6.71 -7.17
CA SER A 317 -29.45 7.20 -6.62
C SER A 317 -29.43 7.09 -5.10
N LEU A 318 -29.67 8.20 -4.41
CA LEU A 318 -29.74 8.25 -2.96
C LEU A 318 -31.13 7.98 -2.38
N SER A 319 -32.12 7.61 -3.22
CA SER A 319 -33.51 7.41 -2.80
C SER A 319 -33.67 6.31 -1.73
N ASN A 320 -32.83 5.29 -1.80
CA ASN A 320 -32.85 4.13 -0.88
C ASN A 320 -31.84 4.26 0.26
N TRP A 321 -31.17 5.41 0.41
CA TRP A 321 -30.25 5.67 1.50
C TRP A 321 -31.02 6.27 2.68
N ASN A 322 -30.63 5.89 3.90
CA ASN A 322 -31.25 6.41 5.11
C ASN A 322 -30.74 7.83 5.41
N ASN A 323 -31.59 8.72 5.92
CA ASN A 323 -31.12 9.99 6.46
C ASN A 323 -30.18 9.74 7.63
N ASN A 324 -29.11 10.52 7.72
CA ASN A 324 -28.10 10.32 8.75
C ASN A 324 -27.36 11.61 9.05
N ASN A 325 -27.25 11.96 10.33
CA ASN A 325 -26.60 13.17 10.79
C ASN A 325 -25.15 12.95 11.21
N TYR A 326 -24.81 11.73 11.68
CA TYR A 326 -23.46 11.46 12.16
C TYR A 326 -23.06 9.99 12.03
N LEU A 327 -21.77 9.74 11.96
CA LEU A 327 -21.14 8.42 12.03
C LEU A 327 -19.91 8.50 12.94
N THR A 328 -19.91 7.69 14.01
CA THR A 328 -18.73 7.49 14.86
C THR A 328 -18.10 6.16 14.57
N LEU A 329 -16.81 6.19 14.24
CA LEU A 329 -15.96 5.04 13.95
C LEU A 329 -14.95 4.85 15.07
N THR A 330 -14.96 3.68 15.71
CA THR A 330 -13.99 3.32 16.74
C THR A 330 -12.88 2.48 16.13
N PHE A 331 -11.64 2.92 16.22
CA PHE A 331 -10.48 2.17 15.75
C PHE A 331 -9.86 1.32 16.86
N SER A 332 -9.85 1.85 18.09
CA SER A 332 -9.28 1.20 19.27
C SER A 332 -9.96 1.70 20.55
N GLY A 333 -9.51 1.23 21.72
CA GLY A 333 -9.92 1.83 23.01
C GLY A 333 -9.40 3.26 23.21
N TYR A 334 -8.49 3.72 22.36
CA TYR A 334 -7.83 5.02 22.50
C TYR A 334 -8.24 6.03 21.42
N THR A 335 -8.77 5.57 20.28
CA THR A 335 -9.03 6.43 19.11
C THR A 335 -10.39 6.13 18.51
N SER A 336 -11.21 7.16 18.41
CA SER A 336 -12.42 7.18 17.58
C SER A 336 -12.55 8.49 16.82
N THR A 337 -13.34 8.46 15.75
CA THR A 337 -13.60 9.60 14.88
C THR A 337 -15.09 9.74 14.66
N THR A 338 -15.60 10.95 14.77
CA THR A 338 -17.00 11.26 14.45
C THR A 338 -17.06 12.19 13.25
N TRP A 339 -17.88 11.82 12.28
CA TRP A 339 -18.26 12.62 11.13
C TRP A 339 -19.67 13.13 11.31
N THR A 340 -19.86 14.43 11.22
CA THR A 340 -21.17 15.07 11.40
C THR A 340 -21.54 15.86 10.15
N TRP A 341 -22.76 15.68 9.66
CA TRP A 341 -23.30 16.43 8.52
C TRP A 341 -23.63 17.86 8.96
N ASN A 342 -23.12 18.87 8.25
CA ASN A 342 -23.36 20.27 8.54
C ASN A 342 -24.33 20.96 7.56
N GLY A 343 -25.02 20.18 6.73
CA GLY A 343 -25.90 20.67 5.67
C GLY A 343 -25.22 20.82 4.31
N SER A 344 -23.90 20.60 4.22
CA SER A 344 -23.11 20.73 2.98
C SER A 344 -21.99 19.70 2.87
N LYS A 345 -21.32 19.41 3.97
CA LYS A 345 -20.18 18.47 4.05
C LYS A 345 -20.19 17.73 5.38
N TYR A 346 -19.48 16.61 5.41
CA TYR A 346 -19.15 15.94 6.66
C TYR A 346 -17.93 16.58 7.28
N ILE A 347 -18.08 17.06 8.53
CA ILE A 347 -17.03 17.66 9.33
C ILE A 347 -16.51 16.67 10.34
N ARG A 348 -15.18 16.67 10.56
CA ARG A 348 -14.48 15.68 11.38
C ARG A 348 -14.24 16.17 12.79
N SER A 349 -14.60 15.35 13.78
CA SER A 349 -14.10 15.43 15.15
C SER A 349 -13.46 14.10 15.56
N TYR A 350 -12.75 14.10 16.70
CA TYR A 350 -12.01 12.92 17.16
C TYR A 350 -11.99 12.81 18.69
N TYR A 351 -11.88 11.58 19.17
CA TYR A 351 -11.52 11.27 20.54
C TYR A 351 -10.13 10.63 20.59
N ASP A 352 -9.32 11.03 21.56
CA ASP A 352 -8.00 10.52 21.80
C ASP A 352 -7.77 10.40 23.32
N ALA A 353 -7.72 9.15 23.83
CA ALA A 353 -7.60 8.87 25.25
C ALA A 353 -6.24 9.25 25.85
N TYR A 354 -5.19 9.39 25.03
CA TYR A 354 -3.85 9.71 25.54
C TYR A 354 -3.73 11.06 26.23
N LYS A 355 -4.67 11.97 26.01
CA LYS A 355 -4.69 13.29 26.67
C LYS A 355 -5.92 13.53 27.52
N ASN A 356 -6.64 12.49 27.95
CA ASN A 356 -7.94 12.66 28.63
C ASN A 356 -8.89 13.61 27.88
N GLN A 357 -8.71 13.72 26.55
CA GLN A 357 -9.56 14.54 25.72
C GLN A 357 -10.84 13.78 25.49
N LYS A 358 -11.87 14.21 26.21
CA LYS A 358 -13.24 13.73 26.02
C LYS A 358 -13.67 13.99 24.57
N THR A 359 -14.66 13.24 24.11
CA THR A 359 -15.32 13.38 22.81
C THR A 359 -15.51 14.83 22.39
N ASP A 360 -15.50 15.08 21.10
CA ASP A 360 -15.86 16.35 20.44
C ASP A 360 -14.73 17.35 20.18
N ASN A 361 -13.50 16.87 20.13
CA ASN A 361 -12.42 17.70 19.64
C ASN A 361 -12.57 17.92 18.13
N VAL A 362 -12.84 19.14 17.74
CA VAL A 362 -12.85 19.54 16.34
C VAL A 362 -11.48 19.26 15.72
N HIS A 363 -11.45 18.60 14.58
CA HIS A 363 -10.21 18.34 13.87
C HIS A 363 -9.89 19.45 12.87
N TYR A 364 -8.89 20.26 13.21
CA TYR A 364 -8.44 21.36 12.36
C TYR A 364 -7.23 20.94 11.51
N TRP A 365 -7.15 21.55 10.33
CA TRP A 365 -5.90 21.66 9.55
C TRP A 365 -5.29 23.05 9.74
N ALA A 366 -4.00 23.19 9.47
CA ALA A 366 -3.31 24.47 9.39
C ALA A 366 -2.38 24.50 8.17
N ASP A 367 -2.27 25.66 7.51
CA ASP A 367 -1.32 25.86 6.42
C ASP A 367 -0.03 26.57 6.89
N GLN A 368 0.89 26.79 5.95
CA GLN A 368 2.15 27.50 6.22
C GLN A 368 1.97 28.98 6.62
N ASN A 369 0.84 29.58 6.29
CA ASN A 369 0.53 30.98 6.56
C ASN A 369 -0.23 31.16 7.88
N GLY A 370 -0.50 30.06 8.60
CA GLY A 370 -1.27 30.05 9.83
C GLY A 370 -2.79 30.06 9.63
N ASN A 371 -3.29 29.94 8.39
CA ASN A 371 -4.71 29.74 8.17
C ASN A 371 -5.12 28.36 8.68
N THR A 372 -6.30 28.29 9.28
CA THR A 372 -6.87 27.07 9.83
C THR A 372 -8.29 26.86 9.34
N GLY A 373 -8.72 25.61 9.29
CA GLY A 373 -10.10 25.26 9.01
C GLY A 373 -10.41 23.87 9.49
N GLN A 374 -11.67 23.53 9.65
CA GLN A 374 -12.09 22.21 10.06
C GLN A 374 -11.89 21.21 8.92
N ILE A 375 -11.36 20.03 9.22
CA ILE A 375 -11.27 18.93 8.25
C ILE A 375 -12.69 18.52 7.85
N SER A 376 -12.93 18.49 6.54
CA SER A 376 -14.22 18.13 5.94
C SER A 376 -14.04 17.34 4.66
N THR A 377 -15.10 16.61 4.29
CA THR A 377 -15.15 15.80 3.06
C THR A 377 -16.59 15.75 2.52
N ASP A 378 -16.74 15.45 1.22
CA ASP A 378 -18.05 15.27 0.59
C ASP A 378 -18.62 13.87 0.89
N THR A 379 -17.73 12.86 0.93
CA THR A 379 -18.12 11.47 1.14
C THR A 379 -17.24 10.84 2.20
N VAL A 380 -17.84 10.11 3.14
CA VAL A 380 -17.14 9.25 4.11
C VAL A 380 -17.39 7.80 3.75
N ILE A 381 -16.33 7.00 3.66
CA ILE A 381 -16.39 5.57 3.38
C ILE A 381 -15.73 4.84 4.54
N ALA A 382 -16.48 4.01 5.26
CA ALA A 382 -15.94 3.14 6.29
C ALA A 382 -15.96 1.68 5.81
N LEU A 383 -14.79 1.07 5.64
CA LEU A 383 -14.63 -0.33 5.30
C LEU A 383 -14.21 -1.10 6.55
N PHE A 384 -15.04 -2.03 6.99
CA PHE A 384 -14.76 -2.87 8.16
C PHE A 384 -13.94 -4.07 7.71
N CYS A 385 -12.65 -4.05 8.05
CA CYS A 385 -11.65 -5.01 7.60
C CYS A 385 -11.16 -5.89 8.75
N GLU A 386 -10.89 -7.15 8.48
CA GLU A 386 -10.33 -8.09 9.46
C GLU A 386 -8.95 -7.61 9.93
N PRO A 387 -8.77 -7.35 11.25
CA PRO A 387 -7.47 -6.93 11.76
C PRO A 387 -6.51 -8.12 11.89
N TYR A 388 -5.23 -7.86 11.67
CA TYR A 388 -4.15 -8.82 11.95
C TYR A 388 -2.89 -8.10 12.44
N ILE A 389 -1.96 -8.85 13.01
CA ILE A 389 -0.64 -8.36 13.37
C ILE A 389 0.35 -8.85 12.32
N HIS A 390 0.99 -7.92 11.64
CA HIS A 390 2.04 -8.19 10.68
C HIS A 390 3.26 -8.85 11.39
N PRO A 391 4.07 -9.71 10.71
CA PRO A 391 5.25 -10.33 11.31
C PRO A 391 6.23 -9.34 11.97
N LEU A 392 6.32 -8.11 11.46
CA LEU A 392 7.09 -7.03 12.08
C LEU A 392 6.40 -6.41 13.33
N GLN A 393 5.41 -7.08 13.91
CA GLN A 393 4.63 -6.64 15.09
C GLN A 393 3.88 -5.32 14.84
N LEU A 394 3.44 -5.09 13.61
CA LEU A 394 2.70 -3.90 13.22
C LEU A 394 1.20 -4.22 13.06
N PRO A 395 0.30 -3.47 13.71
CA PRO A 395 -1.13 -3.59 13.47
C PRO A 395 -1.47 -3.31 12.02
N SER A 396 -2.33 -4.11 11.44
CA SER A 396 -2.74 -4.01 10.04
C SER A 396 -4.16 -4.53 9.85
N VAL A 397 -4.71 -4.35 8.65
CA VAL A 397 -6.01 -4.90 8.28
C VAL A 397 -5.94 -5.56 6.91
N LYS A 398 -6.72 -6.63 6.72
CA LYS A 398 -6.86 -7.29 5.43
C LYS A 398 -7.72 -6.43 4.51
N THR A 399 -7.20 -6.07 3.36
CA THR A 399 -7.89 -5.27 2.34
C THR A 399 -8.30 -6.07 1.12
N VAL A 400 -8.04 -7.37 1.11
CA VAL A 400 -8.53 -8.37 0.15
C VAL A 400 -9.54 -9.24 0.88
N GLY A 401 -10.64 -9.59 0.23
CA GLY A 401 -11.76 -10.32 0.83
C GLY A 401 -13.04 -9.50 0.81
N GLU A 402 -13.83 -9.60 1.86
CA GLU A 402 -15.10 -8.88 1.99
C GLU A 402 -15.36 -8.42 3.43
N GLY A 403 -16.25 -7.45 3.60
CA GLY A 403 -16.70 -6.98 4.90
C GLY A 403 -17.83 -5.97 4.79
N ARG A 404 -18.27 -5.46 5.91
CA ARG A 404 -19.27 -4.39 5.95
C ARG A 404 -18.68 -3.09 5.40
N ALA A 405 -19.49 -2.32 4.70
CA ALA A 405 -19.18 -0.97 4.25
C ALA A 405 -20.29 -0.01 4.69
N ILE A 406 -19.92 1.16 5.20
CA ILE A 406 -20.84 2.27 5.45
C ILE A 406 -20.37 3.45 4.63
N ILE A 407 -21.26 4.04 3.85
CA ILE A 407 -20.98 5.23 3.06
C ILE A 407 -21.92 6.35 3.49
N LEU A 408 -21.34 7.51 3.77
CA LEU A 408 -22.07 8.74 4.00
C LEU A 408 -21.88 9.68 2.81
N HIS A 409 -22.98 10.23 2.31
CA HIS A 409 -22.99 11.26 1.27
C HIS A 409 -24.28 12.08 1.35
N ASP A 410 -24.17 13.38 1.22
CA ASP A 410 -25.31 14.33 1.20
C ASP A 410 -26.35 14.11 2.32
N GLY A 411 -25.85 13.97 3.57
CA GLY A 411 -26.70 13.75 4.75
C GLY A 411 -27.39 12.40 4.80
N LYS A 412 -26.93 11.44 4.00
CA LYS A 412 -27.51 10.09 3.91
C LYS A 412 -26.47 9.01 4.16
N LEU A 413 -26.95 7.81 4.53
CA LEU A 413 -26.15 6.63 4.85
C LEU A 413 -26.59 5.44 4.02
N LEU A 414 -25.62 4.78 3.39
CA LEU A 414 -25.73 3.44 2.83
C LEU A 414 -25.00 2.45 3.71
N ASP A 415 -25.68 1.39 4.16
CA ASP A 415 -25.08 0.22 4.81
C ASP A 415 -25.04 -0.92 3.81
N ALA A 416 -23.86 -1.37 3.44
CA ALA A 416 -23.60 -2.29 2.35
C ALA A 416 -22.46 -3.24 2.71
N LYS A 417 -21.92 -3.94 1.72
CA LYS A 417 -20.68 -4.73 1.84
C LYS A 417 -19.62 -4.22 0.88
N TRP A 418 -18.37 -4.38 1.25
CA TRP A 418 -17.27 -4.24 0.31
C TRP A 418 -16.72 -5.62 -0.06
N LYS A 419 -16.21 -5.73 -1.28
CA LYS A 419 -15.51 -6.91 -1.79
C LYS A 419 -14.30 -6.49 -2.60
N ARG A 420 -13.22 -7.26 -2.51
CA ARG A 420 -12.00 -7.02 -3.25
C ARG A 420 -11.26 -8.35 -3.47
N GLY A 421 -11.03 -8.72 -4.72
CA GLY A 421 -10.43 -10.00 -5.10
C GLY A 421 -8.90 -10.03 -4.96
N SER A 422 -8.23 -8.90 -5.21
CA SER A 422 -6.76 -8.77 -5.11
C SER A 422 -6.35 -7.34 -4.77
N ASN A 423 -5.07 -7.14 -4.42
CA ASN A 423 -4.53 -5.80 -4.19
C ASN A 423 -4.45 -4.93 -5.46
N LEU A 424 -4.71 -5.48 -6.64
CA LEU A 424 -4.78 -4.74 -7.90
C LEU A 424 -6.20 -4.28 -8.24
N ASP A 425 -7.21 -4.83 -7.56
CA ASP A 425 -8.60 -4.53 -7.84
C ASP A 425 -9.09 -3.28 -7.07
N PRO A 426 -10.12 -2.61 -7.57
CA PRO A 426 -10.91 -1.65 -6.79
C PRO A 426 -11.56 -2.29 -5.57
N PHE A 427 -11.91 -1.49 -4.58
CA PHE A 427 -12.90 -1.88 -3.60
C PHE A 427 -14.29 -1.78 -4.25
N HIS A 428 -14.97 -2.91 -4.43
CA HIS A 428 -16.34 -2.92 -4.91
C HIS A 428 -17.30 -2.80 -3.73
N ILE A 429 -18.21 -1.86 -3.79
CA ILE A 429 -19.35 -1.79 -2.88
C ILE A 429 -20.47 -2.58 -3.50
N VAL A 430 -21.11 -3.48 -2.74
CA VAL A 430 -22.15 -4.36 -3.24
C VAL A 430 -23.38 -4.34 -2.35
N ASP A 431 -24.54 -4.49 -2.97
CA ASP A 431 -25.83 -4.69 -2.28
C ASP A 431 -25.98 -6.12 -1.74
N SER A 432 -27.14 -6.42 -1.16
CA SER A 432 -27.48 -7.76 -0.63
C SER A 432 -27.52 -8.84 -1.72
N ASN A 433 -27.69 -8.47 -2.98
CA ASN A 433 -27.73 -9.35 -4.14
C ASN A 433 -26.37 -9.47 -4.83
N ASN A 434 -25.30 -8.89 -4.26
CA ASN A 434 -23.97 -8.76 -4.84
C ASN A 434 -23.89 -7.89 -6.12
N ASN A 435 -24.86 -7.03 -6.39
CA ASN A 435 -24.72 -6.05 -7.44
C ASN A 435 -23.75 -4.95 -7.03
N ILE A 436 -22.86 -4.55 -7.93
CA ILE A 436 -21.91 -3.46 -7.67
C ILE A 436 -22.66 -2.14 -7.67
N LEU A 437 -22.42 -1.36 -6.62
CA LEU A 437 -22.97 -0.02 -6.43
C LEU A 437 -21.90 1.03 -6.75
N TYR A 438 -22.30 2.11 -7.38
CA TYR A 438 -21.45 3.27 -7.59
C TYR A 438 -21.23 4.02 -6.28
N VAL A 439 -20.00 4.52 -6.10
CA VAL A 439 -19.61 5.40 -5.00
C VAL A 439 -19.63 6.84 -5.49
N PRO A 440 -20.23 7.79 -4.73
CA PRO A 440 -20.29 9.19 -5.12
C PRO A 440 -18.91 9.77 -5.40
N LYS A 441 -18.80 10.53 -6.49
CA LYS A 441 -17.59 11.29 -6.85
C LYS A 441 -17.39 12.46 -5.90
N GLY A 442 -16.15 12.92 -5.76
CA GLY A 442 -15.83 14.08 -4.94
C GLY A 442 -14.67 13.83 -3.99
N LYS A 443 -14.43 14.77 -3.10
CA LYS A 443 -13.45 14.58 -2.03
C LYS A 443 -13.92 13.48 -1.09
N VAL A 444 -13.07 12.48 -0.85
CA VAL A 444 -13.43 11.31 -0.04
C VAL A 444 -12.49 11.11 1.15
N TRP A 445 -13.06 10.64 2.24
CA TRP A 445 -12.33 10.12 3.39
C TRP A 445 -12.68 8.66 3.60
N ILE A 446 -11.67 7.79 3.49
CA ILE A 446 -11.81 6.34 3.58
C ILE A 446 -11.23 5.90 4.93
N SER A 447 -12.00 5.21 5.74
CA SER A 447 -11.59 4.65 7.03
C SER A 447 -11.52 3.14 6.94
N LEU A 448 -10.31 2.56 7.09
CA LEU A 448 -10.13 1.12 7.21
C LEU A 448 -10.27 0.75 8.69
N VAL A 449 -11.48 0.37 9.09
CA VAL A 449 -11.87 0.14 10.50
C VAL A 449 -11.68 -1.34 10.83
N PRO A 450 -11.11 -1.71 11.99
CA PRO A 450 -11.10 -3.10 12.41
C PRO A 450 -12.52 -3.66 12.51
N SER A 451 -12.79 -4.80 11.85
CA SER A 451 -14.13 -5.44 11.81
C SER A 451 -14.65 -5.89 13.17
N THR A 452 -13.77 -5.93 14.18
CA THR A 452 -14.12 -6.20 15.58
C THR A 452 -14.76 -4.99 16.30
N LYS A 453 -14.86 -3.83 15.63
CA LYS A 453 -15.42 -2.60 16.18
C LYS A 453 -16.78 -2.29 15.56
N ASN A 454 -17.69 -1.83 16.39
CA ASN A 454 -19.03 -1.42 15.94
C ASN A 454 -19.07 0.11 15.77
N PRO A 455 -19.67 0.60 14.68
CA PRO A 455 -19.97 2.02 14.52
C PRO A 455 -21.20 2.42 15.32
N SER A 456 -21.33 3.72 15.61
CA SER A 456 -22.62 4.33 15.99
C SER A 456 -22.96 5.44 14.98
N PHE A 457 -24.24 5.55 14.66
CA PHE A 457 -24.73 6.54 13.68
C PHE A 457 -26.21 6.86 13.93
N GLY A 458 -26.68 8.04 13.44
CA GLY A 458 -28.06 8.50 13.60
C GLY A 458 -28.37 9.81 12.89
#